data_9f582743d21da4427cbd224d4b8830bc
#
_entry.id   9f582743d21da4427cbd224d4b8830bc
#
_cell.length_a   1.000
_cell.length_b   1.000
_cell.length_c   1.000
_cell.angle_alpha   90.00
_cell.angle_beta   90.00
_cell.angle_gamma   90.00
#
_symmetry.space_group_name_H-M   'P 1'
#
loop_
_entity.id
_entity.type
_entity.pdbx_description
1 polymer ?
#
loop_
_entity_poly.entity_id
_entity_poly.type
_entity_poly.pdbx_seq_one_letter_code
_entity_poly.pdbx_strand_id
1 'polypeptide(L)'
;MLHAGLDLSRRKLDVCLLSDLGEHLDQLAVPPDVDSLRALARRIEEVHREPVCAVVESMTGARLVHDTLAQEGWSVEIADAQKVKGLAPLACKSDRIDSLVLATLSQRDLVPAIWLPDPRVREERELARFRLHLVKHKSALKNRIHSTLINFGRPCPVTDLFGVEGRKLLERLQVPEPWRGNVTAALELIDDLERQIAEVNRRLKAGHADHPTCRCF
;
A
#
# COMPACT_ATOMS: atom_id res chain seq x y z
N MET A 1 7.87 2.41 -31.40
CA MET A 1 7.42 2.15 -30.00
C MET A 1 7.28 3.48 -29.28
N LEU A 2 6.30 3.59 -28.37
CA LEU A 2 6.08 4.81 -27.60
C LEU A 2 6.54 4.63 -26.16
N HIS A 3 7.02 5.72 -25.53
CA HIS A 3 7.44 5.75 -24.15
C HIS A 3 6.61 6.74 -23.37
N ALA A 4 5.84 6.25 -22.38
CA ALA A 4 4.93 7.05 -21.58
C ALA A 4 5.47 7.21 -20.15
N GLY A 5 5.68 8.44 -19.73
CA GLY A 5 5.95 8.76 -18.32
C GLY A 5 4.68 9.19 -17.63
N LEU A 6 4.38 8.54 -16.50
CA LEU A 6 3.12 8.67 -15.78
C LEU A 6 3.38 9.24 -14.38
N ASP A 7 3.17 10.55 -14.20
CA ASP A 7 3.26 11.18 -12.88
C ASP A 7 1.89 11.18 -12.21
N LEU A 8 1.77 10.37 -11.15
CA LEU A 8 0.51 10.14 -10.46
C LEU A 8 0.37 11.05 -9.24
N SER A 9 -0.75 11.76 -9.17
CA SER A 9 -1.19 12.48 -7.98
C SER A 9 -2.56 11.99 -7.51
N ARG A 10 -3.05 12.54 -6.40
CA ARG A 10 -4.39 12.16 -5.90
C ARG A 10 -5.55 12.54 -6.83
N ARG A 11 -5.36 13.55 -7.68
CA ARG A 11 -6.44 14.14 -8.49
C ARG A 11 -6.24 13.93 -9.98
N LYS A 12 -5.03 13.69 -10.41
CA LYS A 12 -4.68 13.58 -11.84
C LYS A 12 -3.49 12.67 -12.06
N LEU A 13 -3.42 12.13 -13.23
CA LEU A 13 -2.27 11.48 -13.82
C LEU A 13 -1.77 12.35 -14.95
N ASP A 14 -0.58 12.93 -14.80
CA ASP A 14 0.10 13.65 -15.87
C ASP A 14 0.86 12.65 -16.74
N VAL A 15 0.66 12.73 -18.04
CA VAL A 15 1.20 11.79 -19.02
C VAL A 15 2.06 12.54 -20.03
N CYS A 16 3.30 12.13 -20.18
CA CYS A 16 4.19 12.58 -21.23
C CYS A 16 4.47 11.44 -22.19
N LEU A 17 4.29 11.65 -23.47
CA LEU A 17 4.53 10.67 -24.52
C LEU A 17 5.76 11.07 -25.36
N LEU A 18 6.70 10.14 -25.48
CA LEU A 18 7.87 10.26 -26.35
C LEU A 18 7.85 9.19 -27.45
N SER A 19 8.40 9.52 -28.61
CA SER A 19 8.75 8.53 -29.62
C SER A 19 9.97 7.70 -29.20
N ASP A 20 10.25 6.62 -29.90
CA ASP A 20 11.46 5.81 -29.75
C ASP A 20 12.76 6.62 -29.96
N LEU A 21 12.69 7.71 -30.72
CA LEU A 21 13.80 8.65 -30.95
C LEU A 21 13.90 9.73 -29.86
N GLY A 22 13.00 9.74 -28.87
CA GLY A 22 12.95 10.71 -27.79
C GLY A 22 12.26 12.04 -28.17
N GLU A 23 11.54 12.08 -29.30
CA GLU A 23 10.75 13.25 -29.68
C GLU A 23 9.49 13.34 -28.82
N HIS A 24 9.18 14.53 -28.32
CA HIS A 24 7.98 14.79 -27.56
C HIS A 24 6.75 14.79 -28.46
N LEU A 25 5.83 13.86 -28.24
CA LEU A 25 4.64 13.67 -29.08
C LEU A 25 3.39 14.31 -28.45
N ASP A 26 3.15 14.07 -27.15
CA ASP A 26 1.95 14.58 -26.47
C ASP A 26 2.22 14.80 -24.97
N GLN A 27 1.46 15.74 -24.37
CA GLN A 27 1.45 16.00 -22.95
C GLN A 27 0.00 16.21 -22.51
N LEU A 28 -0.51 15.32 -21.69
CA LEU A 28 -1.91 15.36 -21.29
C LEU A 28 -2.08 15.01 -19.82
N ALA A 29 -3.25 15.26 -19.27
CA ALA A 29 -3.61 14.89 -17.93
C ALA A 29 -4.99 14.25 -17.92
N VAL A 30 -5.13 13.15 -17.16
CA VAL A 30 -6.40 12.43 -17.01
C VAL A 30 -6.67 12.16 -15.53
N PRO A 31 -7.94 11.99 -15.13
CA PRO A 31 -8.25 11.49 -13.79
C PRO A 31 -7.67 10.08 -13.58
N PRO A 32 -7.16 9.77 -12.36
CA PRO A 32 -6.54 8.47 -12.09
C PRO A 32 -7.59 7.41 -11.69
N ASP A 33 -8.64 7.27 -12.49
CA ASP A 33 -9.67 6.25 -12.36
C ASP A 33 -9.65 5.26 -13.53
N VAL A 34 -10.29 4.10 -13.35
CA VAL A 34 -10.26 3.01 -14.32
C VAL A 34 -10.78 3.41 -15.70
N ASP A 35 -11.90 4.17 -15.75
CA ASP A 35 -12.53 4.53 -17.02
C ASP A 35 -11.68 5.55 -17.79
N SER A 36 -11.12 6.53 -17.08
CA SER A 36 -10.22 7.52 -17.67
C SER A 36 -8.92 6.89 -18.16
N LEU A 37 -8.35 5.93 -17.45
CA LEU A 37 -7.15 5.19 -17.87
C LEU A 37 -7.41 4.34 -19.12
N ARG A 38 -8.56 3.67 -19.18
CA ARG A 38 -8.98 2.92 -20.38
C ARG A 38 -9.21 3.82 -21.59
N ALA A 39 -9.86 4.97 -21.35
CA ALA A 39 -10.07 5.96 -22.42
C ALA A 39 -8.74 6.52 -22.94
N LEU A 40 -7.77 6.77 -22.03
CA LEU A 40 -6.41 7.17 -22.40
C LEU A 40 -5.74 6.12 -23.29
N ALA A 41 -5.77 4.85 -22.89
CA ALA A 41 -5.13 3.78 -23.64
C ALA A 41 -5.71 3.66 -25.08
N ARG A 42 -7.04 3.67 -25.18
CA ARG A 42 -7.72 3.63 -26.48
C ARG A 42 -7.39 4.83 -27.38
N ARG A 43 -7.40 6.04 -26.82
CA ARG A 43 -7.04 7.24 -27.54
C ARG A 43 -5.63 7.16 -28.13
N ILE A 44 -4.66 6.70 -27.35
CA ILE A 44 -3.26 6.59 -27.79
C ILE A 44 -3.12 5.49 -28.86
N GLU A 45 -3.80 4.37 -28.68
CA GLU A 45 -3.83 3.29 -29.67
C GLU A 45 -4.45 3.76 -31.01
N GLU A 46 -5.58 4.48 -30.97
CA GLU A 46 -6.25 5.02 -32.16
C GLU A 46 -5.36 5.99 -32.94
N VAL A 47 -4.62 6.86 -32.22
CA VAL A 47 -3.79 7.91 -32.84
C VAL A 47 -2.47 7.34 -33.38
N HIS A 48 -1.78 6.52 -32.57
CA HIS A 48 -0.40 6.13 -32.88
C HIS A 48 -0.28 4.70 -33.42
N ARG A 49 -1.16 3.79 -32.98
CA ARG A 49 -1.14 2.35 -33.38
C ARG A 49 0.20 1.67 -33.12
N GLU A 50 0.88 2.08 -32.07
CA GLU A 50 2.18 1.57 -31.67
C GLU A 50 2.15 1.00 -30.25
N PRO A 51 2.98 -0.03 -29.96
CA PRO A 51 3.15 -0.53 -28.60
C PRO A 51 3.63 0.58 -27.66
N VAL A 52 3.12 0.59 -26.42
CA VAL A 52 3.46 1.59 -25.40
C VAL A 52 4.21 0.92 -24.26
N CYS A 53 5.40 1.43 -23.94
CA CYS A 53 6.13 1.18 -22.71
C CYS A 53 5.89 2.36 -21.75
N ALA A 54 5.32 2.09 -20.59
CA ALA A 54 4.95 3.12 -19.64
C ALA A 54 5.68 2.94 -18.30
N VAL A 55 5.98 4.06 -17.63
CA VAL A 55 6.61 4.07 -16.32
C VAL A 55 5.84 4.96 -15.37
N VAL A 56 5.53 4.43 -14.18
CA VAL A 56 4.89 5.16 -13.07
C VAL A 56 5.74 5.03 -11.80
N GLU A 57 5.87 6.10 -11.02
CA GLU A 57 6.57 6.01 -9.73
C GLU A 57 5.83 5.17 -8.69
N SER A 58 6.60 4.46 -7.84
CA SER A 58 6.08 3.67 -6.73
C SER A 58 5.43 4.54 -5.66
N MET A 59 4.11 4.64 -5.70
CA MET A 59 3.29 5.37 -4.73
C MET A 59 1.92 4.73 -4.56
N THR A 60 1.11 5.27 -3.63
CA THR A 60 -0.29 4.83 -3.47
C THR A 60 -1.07 5.11 -4.76
N GLY A 61 -1.66 4.06 -5.35
CA GLY A 61 -2.39 4.14 -6.62
C GLY A 61 -1.59 3.67 -7.85
N ALA A 62 -0.26 3.66 -7.80
CA ALA A 62 0.58 3.23 -8.94
C ALA A 62 0.20 1.82 -9.46
N ARG A 63 -0.19 0.92 -8.56
CA ARG A 63 -0.64 -0.42 -8.93
C ARG A 63 -1.95 -0.40 -9.73
N LEU A 64 -2.90 0.48 -9.39
CA LEU A 64 -4.13 0.63 -10.17
C LEU A 64 -3.81 1.05 -11.60
N VAL A 65 -2.94 2.05 -11.76
CA VAL A 65 -2.48 2.53 -13.08
C VAL A 65 -1.79 1.40 -13.85
N HIS A 66 -0.84 0.71 -13.21
CA HIS A 66 -0.15 -0.44 -13.82
C HIS A 66 -1.14 -1.53 -14.27
N ASP A 67 -1.97 -2.05 -13.33
CA ASP A 67 -2.84 -3.19 -13.62
C ASP A 67 -3.90 -2.83 -14.70
N THR A 68 -4.42 -1.57 -14.69
CA THR A 68 -5.41 -1.12 -15.68
C THR A 68 -4.80 -0.95 -17.07
N LEU A 69 -3.67 -0.26 -17.18
CA LEU A 69 -3.03 -0.04 -18.50
C LEU A 69 -2.42 -1.33 -19.06
N ALA A 70 -1.92 -2.23 -18.21
CA ALA A 70 -1.47 -3.55 -18.64
C ALA A 70 -2.61 -4.41 -19.22
N GLN A 71 -3.84 -4.29 -18.68
CA GLN A 71 -5.03 -4.93 -19.25
C GLN A 71 -5.41 -4.38 -20.64
N GLU A 72 -5.08 -3.11 -20.90
CA GLU A 72 -5.28 -2.47 -22.21
C GLU A 72 -4.07 -2.66 -23.16
N GLY A 73 -3.13 -3.56 -22.83
CA GLY A 73 -2.02 -3.96 -23.71
C GLY A 73 -0.73 -3.14 -23.58
N TRP A 74 -0.63 -2.22 -22.62
CA TRP A 74 0.61 -1.49 -22.36
C TRP A 74 1.63 -2.33 -21.59
N SER A 75 2.91 -2.15 -21.87
CA SER A 75 3.99 -2.64 -20.99
C SER A 75 4.25 -1.58 -19.92
N VAL A 76 3.85 -1.85 -18.67
CA VAL A 76 3.94 -0.86 -17.59
C VAL A 76 4.94 -1.30 -16.53
N GLU A 77 5.86 -0.44 -16.18
CA GLU A 77 6.81 -0.64 -15.09
C GLU A 77 6.53 0.32 -13.93
N ILE A 78 6.71 -0.16 -12.70
CA ILE A 78 6.69 0.69 -11.52
C ILE A 78 8.13 0.96 -11.09
N ALA A 79 8.54 2.23 -11.13
CA ALA A 79 9.88 2.65 -10.77
C ALA A 79 10.02 2.95 -9.27
N ASP A 80 11.19 2.66 -8.70
CA ASP A 80 11.54 3.06 -7.34
C ASP A 80 11.70 4.59 -7.26
N ALA A 81 10.78 5.24 -6.53
CA ALA A 81 10.74 6.71 -6.41
C ALA A 81 12.03 7.32 -5.82
N GLN A 82 12.75 6.60 -4.95
CA GLN A 82 14.01 7.10 -4.39
C GLN A 82 15.14 7.04 -5.41
N LYS A 83 15.21 5.98 -6.19
CA LYS A 83 16.21 5.83 -7.26
C LYS A 83 15.95 6.79 -8.41
N VAL A 84 14.69 6.99 -8.81
CA VAL A 84 14.31 7.99 -9.81
C VAL A 84 14.80 9.40 -9.42
N LYS A 85 14.61 9.80 -8.16
CA LYS A 85 15.12 11.08 -7.64
C LYS A 85 16.65 11.22 -7.74
N GLY A 86 17.37 10.12 -7.61
CA GLY A 86 18.83 10.11 -7.77
C GLY A 86 19.29 10.21 -9.22
N LEU A 87 18.48 9.78 -10.18
CA LEU A 87 18.76 9.80 -11.61
C LEU A 87 18.35 11.11 -12.28
N ALA A 88 17.43 11.86 -11.67
CA ALA A 88 16.90 13.12 -12.16
C ALA A 88 17.33 14.29 -11.28
N PRO A 89 18.55 14.83 -11.42
CA PRO A 89 19.02 15.98 -10.64
C PRO A 89 18.40 17.27 -11.17
N LEU A 90 17.09 17.47 -10.96
CA LEU A 90 16.40 18.66 -11.48
C LEU A 90 16.10 19.65 -10.36
N ALA A 91 16.62 20.86 -10.58
CA ALA A 91 16.41 22.02 -9.72
C ALA A 91 14.96 22.56 -9.74
N CYS A 92 14.16 22.20 -10.75
CA CYS A 92 12.79 22.67 -10.93
C CYS A 92 11.83 21.46 -11.00
N LYS A 93 11.06 21.23 -9.95
CA LYS A 93 9.99 20.25 -9.94
C LYS A 93 8.70 20.84 -10.48
N SER A 94 8.15 20.22 -11.51
CA SER A 94 6.76 20.40 -11.92
C SER A 94 6.26 19.05 -12.43
N ASP A 95 4.96 18.78 -12.28
CA ASP A 95 4.33 17.53 -12.69
C ASP A 95 4.63 17.16 -14.17
N ARG A 96 4.79 18.18 -15.02
CA ARG A 96 5.20 18.01 -16.43
C ARG A 96 6.63 17.53 -16.59
N ILE A 97 7.54 18.02 -15.75
CA ILE A 97 8.95 17.61 -15.77
C ILE A 97 9.09 16.22 -15.21
N ASP A 98 8.33 15.89 -14.16
CA ASP A 98 8.36 14.56 -13.54
C ASP A 98 7.87 13.47 -14.50
N SER A 99 6.77 13.71 -15.24
CA SER A 99 6.32 12.78 -16.29
C SER A 99 7.29 12.68 -17.48
N LEU A 100 7.92 13.78 -17.89
CA LEU A 100 8.95 13.77 -18.95
C LEU A 100 10.19 12.97 -18.54
N VAL A 101 10.63 13.10 -17.28
CA VAL A 101 11.75 12.30 -16.74
C VAL A 101 11.43 10.83 -16.79
N LEU A 102 10.25 10.40 -16.36
CA LEU A 102 9.83 9.00 -16.40
C LEU A 102 9.78 8.46 -17.85
N ALA A 103 9.24 9.24 -18.80
CA ALA A 103 9.23 8.87 -20.21
C ALA A 103 10.66 8.74 -20.77
N THR A 104 11.56 9.65 -20.39
CA THR A 104 12.97 9.61 -20.79
C THR A 104 13.71 8.40 -20.22
N LEU A 105 13.44 8.02 -18.97
CA LEU A 105 14.00 6.82 -18.36
C LEU A 105 13.52 5.55 -19.09
N SER A 106 12.24 5.50 -19.48
CA SER A 106 11.70 4.43 -20.30
C SER A 106 12.39 4.34 -21.66
N GLN A 107 12.51 5.48 -22.35
CA GLN A 107 13.10 5.55 -23.69
C GLN A 107 14.60 5.14 -23.70
N ARG A 108 15.30 5.36 -22.58
CA ARG A 108 16.73 5.01 -22.43
C ARG A 108 16.98 3.65 -21.80
N ASP A 109 15.94 2.89 -21.48
CA ASP A 109 16.04 1.60 -20.75
C ASP A 109 16.79 1.74 -19.41
N LEU A 110 16.53 2.86 -18.69
CA LEU A 110 17.16 3.19 -17.42
C LEU A 110 16.18 3.20 -16.24
N VAL A 111 15.04 2.54 -16.42
CA VAL A 111 14.00 2.48 -15.38
C VAL A 111 14.49 1.65 -14.19
N PRO A 112 14.58 2.24 -12.98
CA PRO A 112 14.89 1.47 -11.78
C PRO A 112 13.64 0.70 -11.32
N ALA A 113 13.20 -0.27 -12.12
CA ALA A 113 11.96 -0.99 -11.91
C ALA A 113 11.97 -1.76 -10.59
N ILE A 114 10.83 -1.76 -9.90
CA ILE A 114 10.61 -2.62 -8.74
C ILE A 114 9.96 -3.93 -9.20
N TRP A 115 10.37 -5.03 -8.59
CA TRP A 115 9.72 -6.30 -8.83
C TRP A 115 8.28 -6.29 -8.28
N LEU A 116 7.31 -6.56 -9.15
CA LEU A 116 5.91 -6.66 -8.79
C LEU A 116 5.55 -8.14 -8.58
N PRO A 117 5.15 -8.54 -7.35
CA PRO A 117 4.79 -9.92 -7.08
C PRO A 117 3.52 -10.34 -7.86
N ASP A 118 3.38 -11.64 -8.07
CA ASP A 118 2.14 -12.25 -8.56
C ASP A 118 0.92 -11.78 -7.75
N PRO A 119 -0.27 -11.63 -8.37
CA PRO A 119 -1.50 -11.20 -7.70
C PRO A 119 -1.81 -11.99 -6.42
N ARG A 120 -1.64 -13.31 -6.40
CA ARG A 120 -1.87 -14.15 -5.21
C ARG A 120 -0.92 -13.79 -4.06
N VAL A 121 0.36 -13.60 -4.37
CA VAL A 121 1.36 -13.17 -3.39
C VAL A 121 1.04 -11.76 -2.87
N ARG A 122 0.48 -10.89 -3.70
CA ARG A 122 0.03 -9.55 -3.29
C ARG A 122 -1.13 -9.61 -2.29
N GLU A 123 -2.10 -10.49 -2.53
CA GLU A 123 -3.24 -10.72 -1.63
C GLU A 123 -2.79 -11.26 -0.26
N GLU A 124 -1.90 -12.24 -0.25
CA GLU A 124 -1.34 -12.79 0.99
C GLU A 124 -0.56 -11.72 1.78
N ARG A 125 0.25 -10.90 1.10
CA ARG A 125 0.97 -9.79 1.72
C ARG A 125 0.02 -8.75 2.31
N GLU A 126 -1.09 -8.47 1.65
CA GLU A 126 -2.10 -7.55 2.16
C GLU A 126 -2.74 -8.08 3.45
N LEU A 127 -3.14 -9.36 3.47
CA LEU A 127 -3.65 -10.00 4.67
C LEU A 127 -2.63 -9.98 5.82
N ALA A 128 -1.36 -10.28 5.52
CA ALA A 128 -0.29 -10.26 6.51
C ALA A 128 -0.04 -8.84 7.07
N ARG A 129 -0.04 -7.82 6.22
CA ARG A 129 0.08 -6.41 6.63
C ARG A 129 -1.11 -5.99 7.49
N PHE A 130 -2.32 -6.33 7.08
CA PHE A 130 -3.53 -6.02 7.84
C PHE A 130 -3.47 -6.68 9.23
N ARG A 131 -3.07 -7.96 9.31
CA ARG A 131 -2.83 -8.63 10.59
C ARG A 131 -1.85 -7.87 11.49
N LEU A 132 -0.73 -7.39 10.93
CA LEU A 132 0.25 -6.60 11.69
C LEU A 132 -0.35 -5.30 12.21
N HIS A 133 -1.21 -4.62 11.44
CA HIS A 133 -1.93 -3.43 11.88
C HIS A 133 -2.84 -3.74 13.08
N LEU A 134 -3.64 -4.80 13.00
CA LEU A 134 -4.51 -5.21 14.10
C LEU A 134 -3.69 -5.52 15.38
N VAL A 135 -2.57 -6.23 15.24
CA VAL A 135 -1.68 -6.54 16.38
C VAL A 135 -1.09 -5.27 16.99
N LYS A 136 -0.68 -4.29 16.18
CA LYS A 136 -0.19 -2.99 16.67
C LYS A 136 -1.25 -2.25 17.48
N HIS A 137 -2.48 -2.19 16.99
CA HIS A 137 -3.60 -1.55 17.70
C HIS A 137 -3.90 -2.26 19.02
N LYS A 138 -3.94 -3.60 19.03
CA LYS A 138 -4.10 -4.39 20.25
C LYS A 138 -3.00 -4.07 21.27
N SER A 139 -1.75 -4.04 20.85
CA SER A 139 -0.62 -3.73 21.73
C SER A 139 -0.69 -2.30 22.30
N ALA A 140 -1.11 -1.33 21.48
CA ALA A 140 -1.29 0.06 21.91
C ALA A 140 -2.36 0.17 23.00
N LEU A 141 -3.50 -0.52 22.85
CA LEU A 141 -4.56 -0.55 23.86
C LEU A 141 -4.08 -1.23 25.17
N LYS A 142 -3.37 -2.36 25.07
CA LYS A 142 -2.75 -3.02 26.22
C LYS A 142 -1.80 -2.11 26.98
N ASN A 143 -0.92 -1.41 26.28
CA ASN A 143 0.01 -0.45 26.87
C ASN A 143 -0.70 0.71 27.54
N ARG A 144 -1.82 1.20 26.97
CA ARG A 144 -2.64 2.25 27.59
C ARG A 144 -3.25 1.79 28.91
N ILE A 145 -3.75 0.55 28.99
CA ILE A 145 -4.27 -0.03 30.24
C ILE A 145 -3.14 -0.13 31.29
N HIS A 146 -1.98 -0.66 30.91
CA HIS A 146 -0.81 -0.71 31.81
C HIS A 146 -0.41 0.68 32.32
N SER A 147 -0.37 1.69 31.44
CA SER A 147 -0.08 3.07 31.82
C SER A 147 -1.10 3.62 32.84
N THR A 148 -2.38 3.31 32.66
CA THR A 148 -3.43 3.69 33.60
C THR A 148 -3.16 3.07 34.97
N LEU A 149 -2.85 1.77 35.04
CA LEU A 149 -2.54 1.10 36.31
C LEU A 149 -1.34 1.73 37.04
N ILE A 150 -0.26 1.99 36.28
CA ILE A 150 0.95 2.62 36.81
C ILE A 150 0.64 4.01 37.37
N ASN A 151 -0.10 4.84 36.66
CA ASN A 151 -0.44 6.19 37.05
C ASN A 151 -1.27 6.25 38.34
N PHE A 152 -2.04 5.21 38.65
CA PHE A 152 -2.81 5.10 39.90
C PHE A 152 -2.13 4.22 40.95
N GLY A 153 -0.86 3.86 40.77
CA GLY A 153 -0.09 3.05 41.71
C GLY A 153 -0.71 1.69 41.98
N ARG A 154 -1.42 1.13 41.00
CA ARG A 154 -2.06 -0.19 41.12
C ARG A 154 -1.10 -1.29 40.65
N PRO A 155 -0.59 -2.13 41.54
CA PRO A 155 0.29 -3.22 41.13
C PRO A 155 -0.47 -4.25 40.29
N CYS A 156 0.22 -4.87 39.35
CA CYS A 156 -0.31 -5.97 38.57
C CYS A 156 0.27 -7.29 39.14
N PRO A 157 -0.44 -7.95 40.07
CA PRO A 157 0.07 -9.16 40.73
C PRO A 157 -0.05 -10.43 39.88
N VAL A 158 -0.56 -10.32 38.66
CA VAL A 158 -0.76 -11.43 37.75
C VAL A 158 0.21 -11.36 36.58
N THR A 159 0.67 -12.51 36.09
CA THR A 159 1.61 -12.60 34.96
C THR A 159 0.96 -12.16 33.65
N ASP A 160 -0.32 -12.52 33.45
CA ASP A 160 -1.12 -12.10 32.28
C ASP A 160 -2.31 -11.25 32.71
N LEU A 161 -2.19 -9.94 32.55
CA LEU A 161 -3.25 -8.98 32.89
C LEU A 161 -4.49 -9.13 32.00
N PHE A 162 -4.36 -9.66 30.83
CA PHE A 162 -5.44 -9.79 29.83
C PHE A 162 -6.04 -11.22 29.76
N GLY A 163 -5.50 -12.14 30.50
CA GLY A 163 -6.10 -13.47 30.74
C GLY A 163 -7.26 -13.41 31.74
N VAL A 164 -7.86 -14.54 32.02
CA VAL A 164 -9.09 -14.67 32.83
C VAL A 164 -8.94 -13.97 34.20
N GLU A 165 -7.85 -14.25 34.92
CA GLU A 165 -7.65 -13.69 36.27
C GLU A 165 -7.29 -12.21 36.21
N GLY A 166 -6.52 -11.78 35.23
CA GLY A 166 -6.20 -10.37 35.02
C GLY A 166 -7.44 -9.53 34.66
N ARG A 167 -8.36 -10.05 33.88
CA ARG A 167 -9.64 -9.40 33.56
C ARG A 167 -10.51 -9.23 34.79
N LYS A 168 -10.63 -10.24 35.64
CA LYS A 168 -11.32 -10.12 36.92
C LYS A 168 -10.71 -9.04 37.84
N LEU A 169 -9.38 -8.89 37.80
CA LEU A 169 -8.69 -7.83 38.50
C LEU A 169 -9.05 -6.45 37.93
N LEU A 170 -9.06 -6.31 36.60
CA LEU A 170 -9.41 -5.06 35.91
C LEU A 170 -10.87 -4.65 36.14
N GLU A 171 -11.81 -5.59 36.21
CA GLU A 171 -13.23 -5.33 36.56
C GLU A 171 -13.40 -4.77 37.99
N ARG A 172 -12.56 -5.22 38.92
CA ARG A 172 -12.56 -4.75 40.33
C ARG A 172 -11.69 -3.51 40.54
N LEU A 173 -11.12 -2.97 39.49
CA LEU A 173 -10.18 -1.87 39.54
C LEU A 173 -10.85 -0.60 40.06
N GLN A 174 -10.37 -0.10 41.22
CA GLN A 174 -10.84 1.15 41.81
C GLN A 174 -10.01 2.33 41.28
N VAL A 175 -10.31 2.76 40.06
CA VAL A 175 -9.83 4.01 39.49
C VAL A 175 -11.03 4.91 39.18
N PRO A 176 -10.88 6.24 39.29
CA PRO A 176 -11.99 7.17 39.02
C PRO A 176 -12.35 7.22 37.54
N GLU A 177 -13.54 7.75 37.25
CA GLU A 177 -13.89 8.16 35.90
C GLU A 177 -13.05 9.39 35.50
N PRO A 178 -12.66 9.52 34.20
CA PRO A 178 -13.04 8.66 33.06
C PRO A 178 -12.13 7.45 32.87
N TRP A 179 -11.11 7.21 33.67
CA TRP A 179 -10.12 6.15 33.43
C TRP A 179 -10.72 4.75 33.48
N ARG A 180 -11.68 4.51 34.38
CA ARG A 180 -12.37 3.22 34.48
C ARG A 180 -13.14 2.91 33.21
N GLY A 181 -13.94 3.85 32.73
CA GLY A 181 -14.68 3.72 31.48
C GLY A 181 -13.74 3.50 30.27
N ASN A 182 -12.61 4.22 30.22
CA ASN A 182 -11.61 4.04 29.18
C ASN A 182 -10.95 2.65 29.20
N VAL A 183 -10.70 2.07 30.37
CA VAL A 183 -10.17 0.69 30.51
C VAL A 183 -11.20 -0.32 30.01
N THR A 184 -12.47 -0.17 30.40
CA THR A 184 -13.56 -1.06 29.94
C THR A 184 -13.68 -1.01 28.41
N ALA A 185 -13.78 0.17 27.82
CA ALA A 185 -13.85 0.33 26.37
C ALA A 185 -12.61 -0.23 25.65
N ALA A 186 -11.42 -0.07 26.24
CA ALA A 186 -10.20 -0.64 25.67
C ALA A 186 -10.18 -2.17 25.69
N LEU A 187 -10.76 -2.80 26.72
CA LEU A 187 -10.90 -4.26 26.80
C LEU A 187 -11.86 -4.81 25.74
N GLU A 188 -12.99 -4.15 25.54
CA GLU A 188 -13.95 -4.51 24.48
C GLU A 188 -13.30 -4.44 23.08
N LEU A 189 -12.55 -3.36 22.82
CA LEU A 189 -11.80 -3.23 21.56
C LEU A 189 -10.72 -4.30 21.39
N ILE A 190 -10.04 -4.69 22.48
CA ILE A 190 -9.06 -5.79 22.44
C ILE A 190 -9.73 -7.09 22.04
N ASP A 191 -10.91 -7.40 22.57
CA ASP A 191 -11.66 -8.63 22.23
C ASP A 191 -12.09 -8.63 20.78
N ASP A 192 -12.54 -7.49 20.27
CA ASP A 192 -12.89 -7.32 18.86
C ASP A 192 -11.68 -7.52 17.94
N LEU A 193 -10.53 -6.92 18.29
CA LEU A 193 -9.29 -7.09 17.56
C LEU A 193 -8.81 -8.54 17.58
N GLU A 194 -8.96 -9.26 18.71
CA GLU A 194 -8.57 -10.66 18.80
C GLU A 194 -9.43 -11.57 17.89
N ARG A 195 -10.74 -11.31 17.82
CA ARG A 195 -11.63 -11.99 16.86
C ARG A 195 -11.22 -11.75 15.42
N GLN A 196 -10.92 -10.50 15.05
CA GLN A 196 -10.48 -10.15 13.71
C GLN A 196 -9.11 -10.76 13.36
N ILE A 197 -8.16 -10.75 14.30
CA ILE A 197 -6.84 -11.40 14.12
C ILE A 197 -7.01 -12.90 13.90
N ALA A 198 -7.88 -13.55 14.64
CA ALA A 198 -8.16 -14.98 14.47
C ALA A 198 -8.75 -15.29 13.10
N GLU A 199 -9.65 -14.43 12.60
CA GLU A 199 -10.23 -14.55 11.25
C GLU A 199 -9.16 -14.40 10.16
N VAL A 200 -8.33 -13.35 10.25
CA VAL A 200 -7.23 -13.14 9.27
C VAL A 200 -6.23 -14.31 9.31
N ASN A 201 -5.93 -14.85 10.50
CA ASN A 201 -5.07 -16.03 10.63
C ASN A 201 -5.67 -17.26 9.94
N ARG A 202 -7.00 -17.47 10.01
CA ARG A 202 -7.68 -18.55 9.28
C ARG A 202 -7.54 -18.38 7.76
N ARG A 203 -7.74 -17.16 7.26
CA ARG A 203 -7.59 -16.85 5.83
C ARG A 203 -6.15 -17.07 5.34
N LEU A 204 -5.15 -16.62 6.09
CA LEU A 204 -3.74 -16.83 5.78
C LEU A 204 -3.39 -18.33 5.73
N LYS A 205 -3.91 -19.14 6.68
CA LYS A 205 -3.68 -20.59 6.67
C LYS A 205 -4.34 -21.28 5.48
N ALA A 206 -5.54 -20.86 5.09
CA ALA A 206 -6.23 -21.40 3.92
C ALA A 206 -5.46 -21.10 2.62
N GLY A 207 -4.96 -19.88 2.43
CA GLY A 207 -4.14 -19.51 1.27
C GLY A 207 -2.81 -20.28 1.20
N HIS A 208 -2.17 -20.56 2.34
CA HIS A 208 -0.93 -21.36 2.39
C HIS A 208 -1.11 -22.83 2.01
N ALA A 209 -2.28 -23.42 2.25
CA ALA A 209 -2.54 -24.82 1.92
C ALA A 209 -2.47 -25.09 0.41
N ASP A 210 -2.72 -24.07 -0.41
CA ASP A 210 -2.69 -24.14 -1.88
C ASP A 210 -1.35 -23.72 -2.49
N HIS A 211 -0.37 -23.32 -1.68
CA HIS A 211 0.92 -22.85 -2.20
C HIS A 211 1.82 -24.03 -2.59
N PRO A 212 2.37 -24.08 -3.83
CA PRO A 212 3.18 -25.21 -4.33
C PRO A 212 4.42 -25.53 -3.48
N THR A 213 4.99 -24.52 -2.81
CA THR A 213 6.18 -24.68 -1.95
C THR A 213 5.89 -25.30 -0.57
N CYS A 214 4.64 -25.36 -0.12
CA CYS A 214 4.30 -26.01 1.16
C CYS A 214 4.19 -27.54 1.08
N ARG A 215 4.34 -28.14 -0.10
CA ARG A 215 4.30 -29.60 -0.30
C ARG A 215 5.67 -30.30 -0.11
N CYS A 216 6.71 -29.54 0.23
CA CYS A 216 8.09 -30.06 0.34
C CYS A 216 8.67 -30.08 1.75
N PHE A 217 7.81 -30.05 2.82
CA PHE A 217 8.26 -30.29 4.21
C PHE A 217 7.30 -31.20 4.94
#